data_b5c614d55b18af4fd8532fa6dd03dc3a
#
_entry.id   b5c614d55b18af4fd8532fa6dd03dc3a
#
_cell.length_a   1.000
_cell.length_b   1.000
_cell.length_c   1.000
_cell.angle_alpha   90.00
_cell.angle_beta   90.00
_cell.angle_gamma   90.00
#
_symmetry.space_group_name_H-M   'P 1'
#
loop_
_entity.id
_entity.type
_entity.pdbx_description
1 polymer ?
#
loop_
_entity_poly.entity_id
_entity_poly.type
_entity_poly.pdbx_seq_one_letter_code
_entity_poly.pdbx_strand_id
1 'polypeptide(L)'
;MTAATTDVIRRKIHRSRPTQAEGAPGADRGWRLALARAARDAMGLDLEFRSLTIARRSLAEILDLVPDRALLALLDGPMGGLGVILLAPMVTATFIEKQTLGRLSAQPPAPRKASRIDAAMVAGVIDRALAGLDEVLAEEADLIWAGGFRYASYLEDARPLALMLEEAEYRVLAAEVALGGGGREGRVILVLPAVGRGVSPAVPMDETAVEAPQFTAALSAQVMQADCRLDAVIGRLVLPLRQIMALTAGETLLLPSAALDAVSLETPEGRHVASARLGQHRGMRALKLGETVTARTAAPVPLRSPAQTLPQDPVPDLRAAG
;
A
#
# COMPACT_ATOMS: atom_id res chain seq x y z
N MET A 1 27.33 -10.40 27.30
CA MET A 1 27.53 -9.11 26.57
C MET A 1 26.47 -8.82 25.53
N THR A 2 25.19 -9.15 25.76
CA THR A 2 24.13 -9.10 24.73
C THR A 2 22.99 -8.12 25.03
N ALA A 3 22.85 -7.62 26.24
CA ALA A 3 21.75 -6.70 26.59
C ALA A 3 22.01 -5.23 26.18
N ALA A 4 23.26 -4.79 26.22
CA ALA A 4 23.61 -3.41 25.89
C ALA A 4 23.48 -3.06 24.40
N THR A 5 23.68 -4.04 23.50
CA THR A 5 23.60 -3.83 22.05
C THR A 5 22.13 -3.70 21.59
N THR A 6 21.22 -4.44 22.19
CA THR A 6 19.78 -4.38 21.88
C THR A 6 19.17 -3.04 22.31
N ASP A 7 19.64 -2.48 23.42
CA ASP A 7 19.15 -1.21 23.93
C ASP A 7 19.63 0.00 23.09
N VAL A 8 20.84 -0.07 22.55
CA VAL A 8 21.39 0.93 21.61
C VAL A 8 20.64 0.91 20.28
N ILE A 9 20.29 -0.28 19.78
CA ILE A 9 19.50 -0.42 18.55
C ILE A 9 18.07 0.11 18.75
N ARG A 10 17.41 -0.21 19.86
CA ARG A 10 16.10 0.36 20.20
C ARG A 10 16.14 1.88 20.36
N ARG A 11 17.17 2.44 21.02
CA ARG A 11 17.36 3.90 21.14
C ARG A 11 17.63 4.56 19.79
N LYS A 12 18.37 3.93 18.87
CA LYS A 12 18.60 4.46 17.52
C LYS A 12 17.35 4.38 16.65
N ILE A 13 16.56 3.30 16.75
CA ILE A 13 15.28 3.17 16.03
C ILE A 13 14.27 4.23 16.54
N HIS A 14 14.27 4.56 17.83
CA HIS A 14 13.45 5.65 18.35
C HIS A 14 13.97 7.05 17.95
N ARG A 15 15.27 7.21 17.68
CA ARG A 15 15.83 8.48 17.19
C ARG A 15 15.73 8.68 15.69
N SER A 16 15.58 7.63 14.91
CA SER A 16 15.37 7.70 13.44
C SER A 16 13.89 7.81 13.04
N ARG A 17 12.95 7.88 13.98
CA ARG A 17 11.64 8.44 13.67
C ARG A 17 11.85 9.92 13.43
N PRO A 18 11.45 10.47 12.26
CA PRO A 18 11.44 11.91 12.09
C PRO A 18 10.64 12.47 13.27
N THR A 19 11.31 13.21 14.15
CA THR A 19 10.66 13.93 15.22
C THR A 19 9.73 14.90 14.52
N GLN A 20 8.43 14.72 14.67
CA GLN A 20 7.45 15.67 14.19
C GLN A 20 7.90 17.04 14.68
N ALA A 21 8.21 17.97 13.77
CA ALA A 21 8.57 19.32 14.14
C ALA A 21 7.44 19.87 15.02
N GLU A 22 7.77 20.40 16.20
CA GLU A 22 6.78 21.02 17.07
C GLU A 22 6.00 22.07 16.28
N GLY A 23 4.70 21.79 16.04
CA GLY A 23 3.83 22.67 15.27
C GLY A 23 3.43 22.17 13.88
N ALA A 24 4.07 21.13 13.35
CA ALA A 24 3.67 20.53 12.09
C ALA A 24 2.35 19.75 12.24
N PRO A 25 1.40 19.85 11.27
CA PRO A 25 0.15 19.10 11.34
C PRO A 25 0.41 17.61 11.10
N GLY A 26 0.28 16.80 12.15
CA GLY A 26 0.22 15.35 12.00
C GLY A 26 -1.10 14.90 11.39
N ALA A 27 -1.23 13.61 11.10
CA ALA A 27 -2.43 13.05 10.48
C ALA A 27 -3.72 13.33 11.27
N ASP A 28 -3.65 13.47 12.60
CA ASP A 28 -4.77 13.86 13.44
C ASP A 28 -5.26 15.29 13.13
N ARG A 29 -4.35 16.24 13.09
CA ARG A 29 -4.66 17.65 12.76
C ARG A 29 -5.02 17.77 11.29
N GLY A 30 -4.30 17.06 10.42
CA GLY A 30 -4.56 17.01 8.98
C GLY A 30 -5.99 16.53 8.68
N TRP A 31 -6.42 15.44 9.29
CA TRP A 31 -7.76 14.90 9.10
C TRP A 31 -8.86 15.83 9.62
N ARG A 32 -8.66 16.44 10.80
CA ARG A 32 -9.59 17.46 11.32
C ARG A 32 -9.82 18.59 10.32
N LEU A 33 -8.71 19.13 9.83
CA LEU A 33 -8.76 20.26 8.89
C LEU A 33 -9.36 19.87 7.55
N ALA A 34 -8.92 18.74 6.99
CA ALA A 34 -9.36 18.27 5.68
C ALA A 34 -10.86 17.94 5.65
N LEU A 35 -11.38 17.18 6.64
CA LEU A 35 -12.78 16.82 6.69
C LEU A 35 -13.69 18.04 6.95
N ALA A 36 -13.29 18.94 7.86
CA ALA A 36 -14.05 20.16 8.13
C ALA A 36 -14.10 21.09 6.91
N ARG A 37 -12.98 21.24 6.19
CA ARG A 37 -12.95 22.00 4.91
C ARG A 37 -13.82 21.34 3.86
N ALA A 38 -13.69 20.02 3.67
CA ALA A 38 -14.48 19.29 2.69
C ALA A 38 -16.00 19.44 2.92
N ALA A 39 -16.47 19.35 4.17
CA ALA A 39 -17.86 19.56 4.53
C ALA A 39 -18.32 21.01 4.25
N ARG A 40 -17.49 21.99 4.60
CA ARG A 40 -17.78 23.40 4.35
C ARG A 40 -17.83 23.73 2.86
N ASP A 41 -16.81 23.31 2.11
CA ASP A 41 -16.66 23.64 0.70
C ASP A 41 -17.66 22.89 -0.20
N ALA A 42 -18.01 21.65 0.16
CA ALA A 42 -18.95 20.85 -0.62
C ALA A 42 -20.41 21.26 -0.40
N MET A 43 -20.77 21.66 0.82
CA MET A 43 -22.18 21.82 1.17
C MET A 43 -22.46 22.97 2.16
N GLY A 44 -21.45 23.77 2.54
CA GLY A 44 -21.62 24.85 3.54
C GLY A 44 -22.01 24.33 4.92
N LEU A 45 -21.50 23.15 5.31
CA LEU A 45 -21.77 22.52 6.59
C LEU A 45 -20.62 22.75 7.57
N ASP A 46 -20.91 23.35 8.71
CA ASP A 46 -19.96 23.42 9.81
C ASP A 46 -19.83 22.06 10.48
N LEU A 47 -18.60 21.55 10.52
CA LEU A 47 -18.23 20.29 11.15
C LEU A 47 -17.11 20.54 12.16
N GLU A 48 -17.39 20.25 13.41
CA GLU A 48 -16.46 20.42 14.53
C GLU A 48 -16.10 19.06 15.13
N PHE A 49 -14.82 18.86 15.42
CA PHE A 49 -14.36 17.65 16.10
C PHE A 49 -14.45 17.83 17.62
N ARG A 50 -15.25 17.01 18.28
CA ARG A 50 -15.29 16.90 19.74
C ARG A 50 -14.10 16.15 20.28
N SER A 51 -13.77 15.04 19.61
CA SER A 51 -12.59 14.23 19.91
C SER A 51 -12.05 13.58 18.64
N LEU A 52 -10.79 13.26 18.64
CA LEU A 52 -10.14 12.41 17.64
C LEU A 52 -9.05 11.61 18.32
N THR A 53 -9.08 10.30 18.12
CA THR A 53 -8.06 9.37 18.61
C THR A 53 -7.46 8.60 17.46
N ILE A 54 -6.15 8.38 17.51
CA ILE A 54 -5.45 7.50 16.56
C ILE A 54 -4.93 6.31 17.34
N ALA A 55 -5.32 5.11 16.92
CA ALA A 55 -4.88 3.86 17.53
C ALA A 55 -4.49 2.85 16.44
N ARG A 56 -3.58 1.93 16.77
CA ARG A 56 -3.32 0.76 15.94
C ARG A 56 -4.29 -0.35 16.35
N ARG A 57 -4.88 -1.00 15.36
CA ARG A 57 -5.85 -2.06 15.54
C ARG A 57 -5.62 -3.19 14.55
N SER A 58 -5.91 -4.40 14.97
CA SER A 58 -6.02 -5.57 14.10
C SER A 58 -7.33 -5.56 13.30
N LEU A 59 -7.40 -6.36 12.25
CA LEU A 59 -8.62 -6.52 11.46
C LEU A 59 -9.84 -6.93 12.32
N ALA A 60 -9.65 -7.85 13.27
CA ALA A 60 -10.73 -8.30 14.16
C ALA A 60 -11.28 -7.12 15.00
N GLU A 61 -10.40 -6.32 15.60
CA GLU A 61 -10.81 -5.15 16.39
C GLU A 61 -11.51 -4.07 15.55
N ILE A 62 -11.18 -3.94 14.25
CA ILE A 62 -11.86 -3.01 13.35
C ILE A 62 -13.31 -3.43 13.12
N LEU A 63 -13.56 -4.72 12.95
CA LEU A 63 -14.91 -5.25 12.75
C LEU A 63 -15.81 -4.97 13.96
N ASP A 64 -15.25 -4.98 15.16
CA ASP A 64 -15.96 -4.65 16.41
C ASP A 64 -16.25 -3.13 16.56
N LEU A 65 -15.49 -2.28 15.85
CA LEU A 65 -15.67 -0.83 15.89
C LEU A 65 -16.77 -0.33 14.95
N VAL A 66 -17.30 -1.16 14.07
CA VAL A 66 -18.28 -0.74 13.07
C VAL A 66 -19.60 -0.33 13.75
N PRO A 67 -20.03 0.92 13.65
CA PRO A 67 -21.29 1.36 14.24
C PRO A 67 -22.50 0.72 13.53
N ASP A 68 -23.52 0.44 14.28
CA ASP A 68 -24.80 -0.06 13.72
C ASP A 68 -25.32 0.87 12.62
N ARG A 69 -25.69 0.29 11.47
CA ARG A 69 -26.27 1.02 10.32
C ARG A 69 -25.34 2.09 9.72
N ALA A 70 -24.05 2.07 10.06
CA ALA A 70 -23.09 2.99 9.48
C ALA A 70 -23.02 2.85 7.96
N LEU A 71 -22.69 3.94 7.28
CA LEU A 71 -22.24 3.89 5.90
C LEU A 71 -20.79 3.39 5.90
N LEU A 72 -20.54 2.32 5.13
CA LEU A 72 -19.21 1.77 4.94
C LEU A 72 -18.75 2.06 3.51
N ALA A 73 -17.63 2.75 3.37
CA ALA A 73 -17.02 2.99 2.08
C ALA A 73 -15.60 2.43 2.06
N LEU A 74 -15.32 1.62 1.04
CA LEU A 74 -14.00 1.13 0.74
C LEU A 74 -13.19 2.24 0.06
N LEU A 75 -11.95 2.37 0.44
CA LEU A 75 -11.00 3.32 -0.11
C LEU A 75 -9.91 2.56 -0.83
N ASP A 76 -9.58 2.99 -2.04
CA ASP A 76 -8.45 2.48 -2.80
C ASP A 76 -7.24 3.38 -2.57
N GLY A 77 -6.11 2.80 -2.31
CA GLY A 77 -4.90 3.49 -1.93
C GLY A 77 -3.65 3.03 -2.67
N PRO A 78 -2.49 3.60 -2.36
CA PRO A 78 -1.24 3.30 -3.04
C PRO A 78 -0.88 1.82 -3.02
N MET A 79 -0.36 1.30 -4.15
CA MET A 79 0.12 -0.08 -4.31
C MET A 79 -0.92 -1.14 -3.94
N GLY A 80 -2.20 -0.88 -4.20
CA GLY A 80 -3.30 -1.79 -3.88
C GLY A 80 -3.65 -1.86 -2.39
N GLY A 81 -3.19 -0.91 -1.58
CA GLY A 81 -3.61 -0.79 -0.18
C GLY A 81 -5.08 -0.42 -0.09
N LEU A 82 -5.84 -1.15 0.72
CA LEU A 82 -7.24 -0.87 0.95
C LEU A 82 -7.44 -0.20 2.31
N GLY A 83 -8.23 0.87 2.32
CA GLY A 83 -8.72 1.53 3.53
C GLY A 83 -10.23 1.48 3.62
N VAL A 84 -10.77 1.93 4.73
CA VAL A 84 -12.22 2.02 4.96
C VAL A 84 -12.56 3.32 5.68
N ILE A 85 -13.65 3.97 5.28
CA ILE A 85 -14.25 5.04 6.06
C ILE A 85 -15.66 4.63 6.49
N LEU A 86 -15.96 4.87 7.77
CA LEU A 86 -17.22 4.56 8.40
C LEU A 86 -17.87 5.87 8.85
N LEU A 87 -19.08 6.13 8.40
CA LEU A 87 -19.89 7.28 8.83
C LEU A 87 -21.08 6.79 9.62
N ALA A 88 -21.23 7.25 10.84
CA ALA A 88 -22.43 6.96 11.64
C ALA A 88 -23.70 7.47 10.92
N PRO A 89 -24.87 6.85 11.15
CA PRO A 89 -26.10 7.19 10.44
C PRO A 89 -26.47 8.68 10.51
N MET A 90 -26.22 9.32 11.65
CA MET A 90 -26.50 10.75 11.82
C MET A 90 -25.61 11.63 10.95
N VAL A 91 -24.32 11.28 10.78
CA VAL A 91 -23.40 12.01 9.91
C VAL A 91 -23.85 11.90 8.47
N THR A 92 -24.10 10.67 7.99
CA THR A 92 -24.59 10.39 6.64
C THR A 92 -25.89 11.15 6.36
N ALA A 93 -26.87 11.03 7.25
CA ALA A 93 -28.16 11.70 7.09
C ALA A 93 -28.05 13.23 7.06
N THR A 94 -27.16 13.79 7.89
CA THR A 94 -26.92 15.25 7.92
C THR A 94 -26.23 15.73 6.63
N PHE A 95 -25.27 14.98 6.10
CA PHE A 95 -24.61 15.29 4.82
C PHE A 95 -25.63 15.30 3.68
N ILE A 96 -26.46 14.26 3.59
CA ILE A 96 -27.49 14.13 2.55
C ILE A 96 -28.51 15.24 2.67
N GLU A 97 -29.03 15.52 3.87
CA GLU A 97 -29.99 16.56 4.10
C GLU A 97 -29.44 17.93 3.70
N LYS A 98 -28.21 18.23 4.09
CA LYS A 98 -27.59 19.51 3.75
C LYS A 98 -27.38 19.66 2.24
N GLN A 99 -26.97 18.57 1.55
CA GLN A 99 -26.80 18.57 0.10
C GLN A 99 -28.12 18.70 -0.66
N THR A 100 -29.17 18.08 -0.17
CA THR A 100 -30.49 18.08 -0.86
C THR A 100 -31.35 19.30 -0.57
N LEU A 101 -31.35 19.75 0.68
CA LEU A 101 -32.22 20.86 1.13
C LEU A 101 -31.48 22.19 1.27
N GLY A 102 -30.14 22.18 1.19
CA GLY A 102 -29.32 23.36 1.43
C GLY A 102 -29.28 23.85 2.87
N ARG A 103 -30.11 23.28 3.74
CA ARG A 103 -30.26 23.64 5.17
C ARG A 103 -30.52 22.42 6.03
N LEU A 104 -30.29 22.54 7.31
CA LEU A 104 -30.63 21.51 8.29
C LEU A 104 -32.02 21.82 8.89
N SER A 105 -32.87 20.80 9.00
CA SER A 105 -34.14 20.90 9.69
C SER A 105 -33.94 20.94 11.21
N ALA A 106 -34.87 21.52 11.92
CA ALA A 106 -34.83 21.61 13.39
C ALA A 106 -34.85 20.21 14.03
N GLN A 107 -35.58 19.27 13.42
CA GLN A 107 -35.65 17.89 13.88
C GLN A 107 -34.70 17.01 13.03
N PRO A 108 -33.73 16.30 13.62
CA PRO A 108 -32.85 15.41 12.87
C PRO A 108 -33.63 14.24 12.29
N PRO A 109 -33.24 13.74 11.10
CA PRO A 109 -33.87 12.58 10.49
C PRO A 109 -33.67 11.33 11.34
N ALA A 110 -34.64 10.42 11.30
CA ALA A 110 -34.51 9.15 11.99
C ALA A 110 -33.32 8.34 11.44
N PRO A 111 -32.49 7.70 12.32
CA PRO A 111 -31.37 6.90 11.87
C PRO A 111 -31.84 5.69 11.07
N ARG A 112 -31.38 5.58 9.82
CA ARG A 112 -31.65 4.45 8.93
C ARG A 112 -30.35 3.88 8.36
N LYS A 113 -30.41 2.67 7.86
CA LYS A 113 -29.26 2.07 7.13
C LYS A 113 -29.02 2.88 5.86
N ALA A 114 -27.76 3.19 5.59
CA ALA A 114 -27.37 3.88 4.37
C ALA A 114 -27.61 3.00 3.14
N SER A 115 -28.01 3.61 2.04
CA SER A 115 -28.19 2.97 0.74
C SER A 115 -27.02 3.29 -0.20
N ARG A 116 -26.97 2.60 -1.34
CA ARG A 116 -26.00 2.90 -2.42
C ARG A 116 -26.13 4.34 -2.93
N ILE A 117 -27.34 4.90 -2.95
CA ILE A 117 -27.59 6.29 -3.37
C ILE A 117 -26.98 7.25 -2.33
N ASP A 118 -27.18 6.97 -1.04
CA ASP A 118 -26.59 7.75 0.04
C ASP A 118 -25.06 7.77 -0.07
N ALA A 119 -24.47 6.62 -0.34
CA ALA A 119 -23.03 6.49 -0.52
C ALA A 119 -22.51 7.29 -1.73
N ALA A 120 -23.22 7.25 -2.86
CA ALA A 120 -22.86 8.03 -4.04
C ALA A 120 -22.93 9.55 -3.77
N MET A 121 -23.89 10.00 -2.96
CA MET A 121 -24.01 11.40 -2.58
C MET A 121 -22.86 11.87 -1.69
N VAL A 122 -22.40 11.06 -0.75
CA VAL A 122 -21.31 11.44 0.15
C VAL A 122 -19.92 11.17 -0.41
N ALA A 123 -19.79 10.39 -1.48
CA ALA A 123 -18.51 10.02 -2.10
C ALA A 123 -17.64 11.24 -2.41
N GLY A 124 -18.21 12.29 -3.01
CA GLY A 124 -17.49 13.51 -3.35
C GLY A 124 -16.96 14.30 -2.15
N VAL A 125 -17.63 14.21 -1.00
CA VAL A 125 -17.14 14.82 0.25
C VAL A 125 -15.99 14.00 0.82
N ILE A 126 -16.10 12.68 0.77
CA ILE A 126 -15.05 11.77 1.21
C ILE A 126 -13.78 11.99 0.38
N ASP A 127 -13.89 12.00 -0.95
CA ASP A 127 -12.74 12.22 -1.84
C ASP A 127 -12.09 13.59 -1.62
N ARG A 128 -12.90 14.63 -1.44
CA ARG A 128 -12.37 15.97 -1.14
C ARG A 128 -11.65 16.01 0.21
N ALA A 129 -12.17 15.30 1.21
CA ALA A 129 -11.53 15.22 2.51
C ALA A 129 -10.18 14.46 2.42
N LEU A 130 -10.14 13.36 1.67
CA LEU A 130 -8.90 12.60 1.46
C LEU A 130 -7.87 13.37 0.64
N ALA A 131 -8.29 14.07 -0.43
CA ALA A 131 -7.41 14.93 -1.20
C ALA A 131 -6.86 16.10 -0.34
N GLY A 132 -7.71 16.72 0.48
CA GLY A 132 -7.28 17.76 1.41
C GLY A 132 -6.33 17.22 2.50
N LEU A 133 -6.45 15.96 2.89
CA LEU A 133 -5.51 15.31 3.78
C LEU A 133 -4.14 15.16 3.12
N ASP A 134 -4.09 14.74 1.85
CA ASP A 134 -2.84 14.67 1.07
C ASP A 134 -2.14 16.03 1.01
N GLU A 135 -2.90 17.10 0.74
CA GLU A 135 -2.37 18.46 0.68
C GLU A 135 -1.78 18.93 2.00
N VAL A 136 -2.48 18.68 3.12
CA VAL A 136 -2.02 19.09 4.45
C VAL A 136 -0.79 18.29 4.88
N LEU A 137 -0.68 17.03 4.46
CA LEU A 137 0.43 16.15 4.81
C LEU A 137 1.57 16.15 3.80
N ALA A 138 1.55 17.02 2.77
CA ALA A 138 2.50 16.97 1.66
C ALA A 138 3.98 16.95 2.09
N GLU A 139 4.31 17.62 3.21
CA GLU A 139 5.67 17.69 3.76
C GLU A 139 5.84 16.86 5.05
N GLU A 140 4.80 16.11 5.46
CA GLU A 140 4.77 15.40 6.72
C GLU A 140 5.08 13.91 6.55
N ALA A 141 5.76 13.33 7.54
CA ALA A 141 6.09 11.91 7.56
C ALA A 141 4.85 10.99 7.52
N ASP A 142 3.71 11.48 7.98
CA ASP A 142 2.45 10.73 8.00
C ASP A 142 1.85 10.54 6.60
N LEU A 143 2.30 11.29 5.58
CA LEU A 143 1.85 11.15 4.19
C LEU A 143 2.05 9.72 3.67
N ILE A 144 3.13 9.05 4.07
CA ILE A 144 3.47 7.70 3.61
C ILE A 144 2.36 6.67 3.91
N TRP A 145 1.62 6.86 5.00
CA TRP A 145 0.57 5.90 5.38
C TRP A 145 -0.85 6.49 5.24
N ALA A 146 -1.01 7.80 5.27
CA ALA A 146 -2.31 8.45 5.21
C ALA A 146 -2.66 9.00 3.83
N GLY A 147 -1.66 9.16 2.94
CA GLY A 147 -1.85 9.78 1.63
C GLY A 147 -2.25 8.82 0.51
N GLY A 148 -2.85 9.39 -0.53
CA GLY A 148 -3.14 8.70 -1.79
C GLY A 148 -4.40 7.85 -1.80
N PHE A 149 -5.24 7.89 -0.76
CA PHE A 149 -6.50 7.15 -0.70
C PHE A 149 -7.63 7.91 -1.40
N ARG A 150 -8.50 7.17 -2.08
CA ARG A 150 -9.70 7.69 -2.76
C ARG A 150 -10.88 6.76 -2.55
N TYR A 151 -12.08 7.30 -2.64
CA TYR A 151 -13.30 6.51 -2.57
C TYR A 151 -13.35 5.49 -3.72
N ALA A 152 -13.57 4.22 -3.39
CA ALA A 152 -13.66 3.15 -4.37
C ALA A 152 -15.09 2.62 -4.51
N SER A 153 -15.69 2.17 -3.41
CA SER A 153 -17.00 1.55 -3.45
C SER A 153 -17.73 1.61 -2.11
N TYR A 154 -19.02 1.39 -2.15
CA TYR A 154 -19.89 1.23 -0.99
C TYR A 154 -20.05 -0.23 -0.62
N LEU A 155 -20.00 -0.53 0.67
CA LEU A 155 -20.29 -1.84 1.22
C LEU A 155 -21.60 -1.80 2.01
N GLU A 156 -22.49 -2.71 1.68
CA GLU A 156 -23.79 -2.79 2.35
C GLU A 156 -23.69 -3.38 3.75
N ASP A 157 -22.68 -4.23 4.00
CA ASP A 157 -22.45 -4.94 5.24
C ASP A 157 -20.95 -4.95 5.57
N ALA A 158 -20.62 -5.10 6.83
CA ALA A 158 -19.23 -5.22 7.30
C ALA A 158 -18.59 -6.59 7.03
N ARG A 159 -19.39 -7.64 6.79
CA ARG A 159 -18.87 -9.00 6.57
C ARG A 159 -17.84 -9.12 5.46
N PRO A 160 -18.02 -8.47 4.28
CA PRO A 160 -17.00 -8.51 3.23
C PRO A 160 -15.67 -7.90 3.62
N LEU A 161 -15.61 -7.00 4.59
CA LEU A 161 -14.35 -6.37 5.03
C LEU A 161 -13.32 -7.41 5.47
N ALA A 162 -13.75 -8.47 6.17
CA ALA A 162 -12.86 -9.53 6.62
C ALA A 162 -12.21 -10.32 5.47
N LEU A 163 -12.80 -10.28 4.27
CA LEU A 163 -12.27 -10.96 3.08
C LEU A 163 -11.50 -10.01 2.15
N MET A 164 -11.79 -8.72 2.23
CA MET A 164 -11.20 -7.70 1.34
C MET A 164 -9.96 -7.07 1.94
N LEU A 165 -9.94 -6.87 3.25
CA LEU A 165 -8.80 -6.30 3.96
C LEU A 165 -7.75 -7.38 4.26
N GLU A 166 -6.48 -7.03 4.16
CA GLU A 166 -5.37 -7.90 4.55
C GLU A 166 -5.39 -8.14 6.08
N GLU A 167 -4.96 -9.30 6.53
CA GLU A 167 -4.75 -9.57 7.96
C GLU A 167 -3.46 -8.87 8.44
N ALA A 168 -3.58 -7.58 8.69
CA ALA A 168 -2.48 -6.69 9.04
C ALA A 168 -2.90 -5.71 10.15
N GLU A 169 -1.97 -4.92 10.63
CA GLU A 169 -2.28 -3.78 11.51
C GLU A 169 -2.77 -2.59 10.68
N TYR A 170 -3.76 -1.90 11.23
CA TYR A 170 -4.34 -0.69 10.67
C TYR A 170 -4.22 0.47 11.65
N ARG A 171 -4.12 1.68 11.12
CA ARG A 171 -4.29 2.92 11.90
C ARG A 171 -5.74 3.36 11.80
N VAL A 172 -6.38 3.48 12.94
CA VAL A 172 -7.78 3.87 13.08
C VAL A 172 -7.85 5.27 13.64
N LEU A 173 -8.39 6.19 12.86
CA LEU A 173 -8.68 7.56 13.27
C LEU A 173 -10.18 7.61 13.61
N ALA A 174 -10.50 7.52 14.91
CA ALA A 174 -11.87 7.57 15.39
C ALA A 174 -12.19 8.97 15.91
N ALA A 175 -13.17 9.61 15.29
CA ALA A 175 -13.58 10.97 15.60
C ALA A 175 -15.04 11.03 16.03
N GLU A 176 -15.33 11.79 17.08
CA GLU A 176 -16.67 12.27 17.40
C GLU A 176 -16.81 13.69 16.84
N VAL A 177 -17.82 13.91 16.02
CA VAL A 177 -18.05 15.17 15.32
C VAL A 177 -19.40 15.77 15.67
N ALA A 178 -19.42 17.09 15.77
CA ALA A 178 -20.63 17.89 15.89
C ALA A 178 -20.90 18.59 14.55
N LEU A 179 -22.13 18.62 14.13
CA LEU A 179 -22.57 19.08 12.82
C LEU A 179 -23.59 20.22 12.96
N GLY A 180 -23.45 21.25 12.12
CA GLY A 180 -24.43 22.33 12.03
C GLY A 180 -24.58 23.15 13.31
N GLY A 181 -23.47 23.54 13.96
CA GLY A 181 -23.48 24.32 15.18
C GLY A 181 -23.76 23.50 16.46
N GLY A 182 -23.52 22.18 16.43
CA GLY A 182 -23.60 21.31 17.60
C GLY A 182 -24.96 20.66 17.87
N GLY A 183 -25.97 20.90 17.01
CA GLY A 183 -27.32 20.31 17.17
C GLY A 183 -27.38 18.82 16.80
N ARG A 184 -26.33 18.26 16.18
CA ARG A 184 -26.24 16.86 15.76
C ARG A 184 -24.84 16.35 16.01
N GLU A 185 -24.74 15.13 16.50
CA GLU A 185 -23.46 14.50 16.80
C GLU A 185 -23.38 13.11 16.14
N GLY A 186 -22.17 12.68 15.82
CA GLY A 186 -21.97 11.37 15.24
C GLY A 186 -20.49 11.02 15.15
N ARG A 187 -20.24 9.77 14.80
CA ARG A 187 -18.90 9.22 14.69
C ARG A 187 -18.45 9.09 13.25
N VAL A 188 -17.20 9.44 13.00
CA VAL A 188 -16.49 9.21 11.74
C VAL A 188 -15.25 8.41 12.05
N ILE A 189 -15.05 7.27 11.39
CA ILE A 189 -13.88 6.43 11.59
C ILE A 189 -13.20 6.25 10.24
N LEU A 190 -11.91 6.59 10.17
CA LEU A 190 -11.04 6.35 9.01
C LEU A 190 -10.05 5.26 9.40
N VAL A 191 -9.99 4.21 8.60
CA VAL A 191 -9.14 3.02 8.78
C VAL A 191 -8.20 2.92 7.61
N LEU A 192 -6.89 2.97 7.85
CA LEU A 192 -5.85 2.90 6.82
C LEU A 192 -4.78 1.89 7.23
N PRO A 193 -4.09 1.22 6.28
CA PRO A 193 -3.00 0.31 6.61
C PRO A 193 -1.94 0.99 7.48
N ALA A 194 -1.49 0.31 8.54
CA ALA A 194 -0.52 0.89 9.47
C ALA A 194 0.86 1.07 8.85
N VAL A 195 1.22 0.17 7.93
CA VAL A 195 2.45 0.24 7.13
C VAL A 195 2.13 1.01 5.85
N GLY A 196 2.69 2.21 5.75
CA GLY A 196 2.45 3.06 4.59
C GLY A 196 3.02 2.46 3.31
N ARG A 197 2.24 2.57 2.24
CA ARG A 197 2.63 2.19 0.87
C ARG A 197 2.75 3.42 -0.04
N GLY A 198 2.58 4.60 0.52
CA GLY A 198 2.69 5.88 -0.19
C GLY A 198 4.13 6.33 -0.40
N VAL A 199 4.27 7.45 -1.11
CA VAL A 199 5.57 8.10 -1.32
C VAL A 199 5.94 8.87 -0.06
N SER A 200 7.17 8.70 0.42
CA SER A 200 7.69 9.58 1.46
C SER A 200 7.72 11.02 0.96
N PRO A 201 7.34 12.00 1.78
CA PRO A 201 7.52 13.40 1.42
C PRO A 201 8.98 13.64 1.04
N ALA A 202 9.19 14.43 -0.01
CA ALA A 202 10.52 14.89 -0.34
C ALA A 202 10.99 15.75 0.84
N VAL A 203 11.83 15.18 1.68
CA VAL A 203 12.51 15.96 2.71
C VAL A 203 13.36 16.98 1.94
N PRO A 204 13.17 18.30 2.12
CA PRO A 204 14.13 19.27 1.61
C PRO A 204 15.48 18.82 2.18
N MET A 205 16.42 18.48 1.28
CA MET A 205 17.77 18.19 1.72
C MET A 205 18.33 19.48 2.28
N ASP A 206 18.27 19.59 3.60
CA ASP A 206 19.03 20.60 4.33
C ASP A 206 20.50 20.33 3.98
N GLU A 207 21.10 21.23 3.20
CA GLU A 207 22.51 21.16 2.79
C GLU A 207 23.47 21.21 3.98
N THR A 208 22.95 21.28 5.20
CA THR A 208 23.71 21.29 6.46
C THR A 208 23.89 19.93 7.11
N ALA A 209 23.33 18.83 6.52
CA ALA A 209 23.56 17.48 7.05
C ALA A 209 24.96 16.96 6.66
N VAL A 210 25.99 17.52 7.25
CA VAL A 210 27.40 17.09 7.13
C VAL A 210 27.66 15.69 7.69
N GLU A 211 26.67 15.04 8.29
CA GLU A 211 26.78 13.68 8.87
C GLU A 211 26.41 12.53 7.90
N ALA A 212 25.84 12.82 6.73
CA ALA A 212 25.43 11.81 5.77
C ALA A 212 26.58 10.91 5.25
N PRO A 213 27.79 11.41 4.94
CA PRO A 213 28.87 10.58 4.44
C PRO A 213 29.36 9.54 5.46
N GLN A 214 29.38 9.88 6.75
CA GLN A 214 29.80 8.95 7.80
C GLN A 214 28.78 7.84 8.04
N PHE A 215 27.49 8.15 8.03
CA PHE A 215 26.41 7.16 8.15
C PHE A 215 26.41 6.20 6.94
N THR A 216 26.53 6.72 5.73
CA THR A 216 26.57 5.92 4.49
C THR A 216 27.80 5.01 4.46
N ALA A 217 28.95 5.51 4.90
CA ALA A 217 30.19 4.71 5.01
C ALA A 217 30.06 3.62 6.08
N ALA A 218 29.51 3.94 7.25
CA ALA A 218 29.28 2.96 8.31
C ALA A 218 28.26 1.88 7.91
N LEU A 219 27.18 2.27 7.23
CA LEU A 219 26.18 1.35 6.69
C LEU A 219 26.78 0.45 5.61
N SER A 220 27.56 1.00 4.69
CA SER A 220 28.27 0.26 3.67
C SER A 220 29.24 -0.76 4.29
N ALA A 221 30.01 -0.36 5.31
CA ALA A 221 30.90 -1.27 6.04
C ALA A 221 30.14 -2.41 6.73
N GLN A 222 28.96 -2.11 7.30
CA GLN A 222 28.11 -3.11 7.95
C GLN A 222 27.49 -4.09 6.92
N VAL A 223 27.06 -3.59 5.77
CA VAL A 223 26.51 -4.42 4.68
C VAL A 223 27.60 -5.34 4.11
N MET A 224 28.84 -4.85 3.99
CA MET A 224 29.96 -5.65 3.50
C MET A 224 30.38 -6.76 4.49
N GLN A 225 29.98 -6.68 5.75
CA GLN A 225 30.21 -7.71 6.77
C GLN A 225 29.03 -8.70 6.89
N ALA A 226 27.92 -8.45 6.20
CA ALA A 226 26.76 -9.34 6.25
C ALA A 226 27.06 -10.64 5.47
N ASP A 227 26.76 -11.79 6.10
CA ASP A 227 26.84 -13.08 5.44
C ASP A 227 25.79 -13.18 4.34
N CYS A 228 26.23 -13.51 3.13
CA CYS A 228 25.36 -13.72 1.98
C CYS A 228 25.45 -15.19 1.55
N ARG A 229 24.32 -15.89 1.57
CA ARG A 229 24.20 -17.25 1.06
C ARG A 229 23.79 -17.21 -0.40
N LEU A 230 24.61 -17.83 -1.25
CA LEU A 230 24.33 -17.98 -2.68
C LEU A 230 24.50 -19.43 -3.10
N ASP A 231 23.61 -19.90 -3.95
CA ASP A 231 23.69 -21.21 -4.56
C ASP A 231 24.36 -21.10 -5.94
N ALA A 232 25.36 -21.96 -6.18
CA ALA A 232 26.04 -22.04 -7.48
C ALA A 232 25.35 -23.09 -8.35
N VAL A 233 24.50 -22.64 -9.24
CA VAL A 233 23.72 -23.50 -10.14
C VAL A 233 24.53 -23.77 -11.40
N ILE A 234 25.06 -25.02 -11.53
CA ILE A 234 25.85 -25.45 -12.68
C ILE A 234 24.97 -25.70 -13.91
N GLY A 235 23.71 -26.09 -13.71
CA GLY A 235 22.77 -26.34 -14.80
C GLY A 235 21.42 -26.79 -14.27
N ARG A 236 20.40 -26.71 -15.11
CA ARG A 236 19.05 -27.21 -14.84
C ARG A 236 18.67 -28.22 -15.90
N LEU A 237 18.16 -29.35 -15.47
CA LEU A 237 17.62 -30.38 -16.35
C LEU A 237 16.11 -30.42 -16.21
N VAL A 238 15.44 -30.39 -17.31
CA VAL A 238 13.97 -30.59 -17.39
C VAL A 238 13.75 -32.03 -17.86
N LEU A 239 13.24 -32.86 -16.98
CA LEU A 239 12.97 -34.27 -17.26
C LEU A 239 11.45 -34.55 -17.12
N PRO A 240 10.90 -35.43 -17.95
CA PRO A 240 9.54 -35.91 -17.76
C PRO A 240 9.42 -36.62 -16.39
N LEU A 241 8.27 -36.46 -15.72
CA LEU A 241 8.05 -37.08 -14.40
C LEU A 241 8.29 -38.58 -14.40
N ARG A 242 7.90 -39.28 -15.47
CA ARG A 242 8.13 -40.71 -15.65
C ARG A 242 9.62 -41.07 -15.59
N GLN A 243 10.48 -40.25 -16.17
CA GLN A 243 11.92 -40.47 -16.17
C GLN A 243 12.53 -40.22 -14.79
N ILE A 244 12.02 -39.20 -14.07
CA ILE A 244 12.43 -38.90 -12.68
C ILE A 244 12.07 -40.10 -11.76
N MET A 245 10.88 -40.67 -11.92
CA MET A 245 10.44 -41.82 -11.10
C MET A 245 11.20 -43.13 -11.43
N ALA A 246 11.84 -43.22 -12.60
CA ALA A 246 12.62 -44.37 -13.01
C ALA A 246 14.11 -44.27 -12.65
N LEU A 247 14.58 -43.12 -12.12
CA LEU A 247 15.99 -42.92 -11.76
C LEU A 247 16.42 -43.88 -10.64
N THR A 248 17.54 -44.51 -10.86
CA THR A 248 18.17 -45.42 -9.89
C THR A 248 19.48 -44.85 -9.35
N ALA A 249 19.86 -45.26 -8.14
CA ALA A 249 21.14 -44.83 -7.54
C ALA A 249 22.31 -45.34 -8.40
N GLY A 250 23.21 -44.45 -8.81
CA GLY A 250 24.34 -44.74 -9.69
C GLY A 250 24.09 -44.38 -11.18
N GLU A 251 22.91 -43.96 -11.54
CA GLU A 251 22.63 -43.50 -12.89
C GLU A 251 23.26 -42.16 -13.19
N THR A 252 23.83 -41.99 -14.39
CA THR A 252 24.55 -40.78 -14.79
C THR A 252 23.64 -39.84 -15.52
N LEU A 253 23.42 -38.64 -14.98
CA LEU A 253 22.70 -37.56 -15.66
C LEU A 253 23.73 -36.68 -16.40
N LEU A 254 23.54 -36.55 -17.71
CA LEU A 254 24.38 -35.70 -18.54
C LEU A 254 23.96 -34.24 -18.44
N LEU A 255 24.88 -33.38 -18.00
CA LEU A 255 24.69 -31.92 -18.05
C LEU A 255 25.23 -31.38 -19.39
N PRO A 256 24.66 -30.29 -19.94
CA PRO A 256 25.23 -29.63 -21.10
C PRO A 256 26.67 -29.21 -20.88
N SER A 257 27.56 -29.41 -21.83
CA SER A 257 29.01 -29.16 -21.72
C SER A 257 29.36 -27.70 -21.39
N ALA A 258 28.50 -26.77 -21.66
CA ALA A 258 28.67 -25.33 -21.33
C ALA A 258 28.45 -24.99 -19.86
N ALA A 259 27.92 -25.90 -19.05
CA ALA A 259 27.50 -25.62 -17.67
C ALA A 259 28.65 -25.21 -16.72
N LEU A 260 29.88 -25.65 -16.99
CA LEU A 260 31.04 -25.30 -16.14
C LEU A 260 31.60 -23.91 -16.41
N ASP A 261 31.42 -23.41 -17.63
CA ASP A 261 31.92 -22.09 -18.05
C ASP A 261 30.89 -20.96 -17.75
N ALA A 262 29.64 -21.32 -17.45
CA ALA A 262 28.54 -20.37 -17.19
C ALA A 262 27.72 -20.84 -15.99
N VAL A 263 28.33 -20.78 -14.80
CA VAL A 263 27.64 -21.07 -13.53
C VAL A 263 26.82 -19.86 -13.10
N SER A 264 25.52 -20.06 -12.82
CA SER A 264 24.64 -19.03 -12.28
C SER A 264 24.74 -18.98 -10.76
N LEU A 265 25.03 -17.81 -10.20
CA LEU A 265 24.90 -17.55 -8.76
C LEU A 265 23.49 -17.04 -8.47
N GLU A 266 22.78 -17.73 -7.62
CA GLU A 266 21.37 -17.45 -7.32
C GLU A 266 21.16 -17.34 -5.81
N THR A 267 20.18 -16.53 -5.41
CA THR A 267 19.72 -16.53 -4.02
C THR A 267 18.96 -17.84 -3.72
N PRO A 268 18.75 -18.21 -2.45
CA PRO A 268 17.95 -19.38 -2.09
C PRO A 268 16.54 -19.40 -2.71
N GLU A 269 15.99 -18.21 -3.03
CA GLU A 269 14.70 -18.02 -3.68
C GLU A 269 14.78 -18.18 -5.23
N GLY A 270 15.95 -18.48 -5.77
CA GLY A 270 16.17 -18.72 -7.20
C GLY A 270 16.38 -17.46 -8.05
N ARG A 271 16.62 -16.29 -7.45
CA ARG A 271 16.91 -15.05 -8.18
C ARG A 271 18.36 -15.00 -8.62
N HIS A 272 18.62 -14.83 -9.91
CA HIS A 272 19.95 -14.66 -10.47
C HIS A 272 20.64 -13.39 -9.93
N VAL A 273 21.85 -13.54 -9.43
CA VAL A 273 22.70 -12.46 -8.88
C VAL A 273 23.88 -12.15 -9.80
N ALA A 274 24.61 -13.18 -10.22
CA ALA A 274 25.78 -13.02 -11.06
C ALA A 274 26.09 -14.32 -11.84
N SER A 275 26.87 -14.18 -12.91
CA SER A 275 27.43 -15.32 -13.63
C SER A 275 28.86 -15.54 -13.22
N ALA A 276 29.26 -16.79 -13.11
CA ALA A 276 30.62 -17.19 -12.68
C ALA A 276 31.13 -18.37 -13.49
N ARG A 277 32.43 -18.55 -13.51
CA ARG A 277 33.10 -19.73 -14.07
C ARG A 277 33.63 -20.59 -12.93
N LEU A 278 33.34 -21.89 -12.99
CA LEU A 278 33.88 -22.86 -12.04
C LEU A 278 35.34 -23.12 -12.33
N GLY A 279 36.19 -23.06 -11.31
CA GLY A 279 37.60 -23.31 -11.37
C GLY A 279 38.16 -23.88 -10.06
N GLN A 280 39.47 -23.89 -9.92
CA GLN A 280 40.14 -24.32 -8.72
C GLN A 280 41.12 -23.25 -8.23
N HIS A 281 41.10 -22.98 -6.94
CA HIS A 281 42.04 -22.08 -6.30
C HIS A 281 42.62 -22.75 -5.05
N ARG A 282 43.95 -22.88 -4.97
CA ARG A 282 44.67 -23.52 -3.85
C ARG A 282 44.12 -24.91 -3.48
N GLY A 283 43.78 -25.73 -4.49
CA GLY A 283 43.24 -27.07 -4.28
C GLY A 283 41.76 -27.16 -3.92
N MET A 284 41.10 -26.05 -3.71
CA MET A 284 39.65 -25.97 -3.44
C MET A 284 38.87 -25.54 -4.68
N ARG A 285 37.62 -25.97 -4.76
CA ARG A 285 36.70 -25.49 -5.80
C ARG A 285 36.46 -24.00 -5.60
N ALA A 286 36.59 -23.23 -6.66
CA ALA A 286 36.43 -21.78 -6.62
C ALA A 286 35.53 -21.31 -7.79
N LEU A 287 34.84 -20.19 -7.59
CA LEU A 287 34.09 -19.52 -8.63
C LEU A 287 34.76 -18.20 -8.97
N LYS A 288 35.12 -18.04 -10.24
CA LYS A 288 35.57 -16.76 -10.77
C LYS A 288 34.36 -15.98 -11.24
N LEU A 289 34.02 -14.90 -10.53
CA LEU A 289 32.94 -13.99 -10.92
C LEU A 289 33.30 -13.32 -12.25
N GLY A 290 32.39 -13.31 -13.20
CA GLY A 290 32.44 -12.49 -14.40
C GLY A 290 32.22 -11.03 -14.04
N GLU A 291 32.42 -10.09 -14.98
CA GLU A 291 32.05 -8.70 -14.79
C GLU A 291 30.56 -8.63 -14.45
N THR A 292 30.25 -7.94 -13.35
CA THR A 292 28.87 -7.70 -12.92
C THR A 292 28.16 -6.94 -14.04
N VAL A 293 27.17 -7.59 -14.64
CA VAL A 293 26.15 -6.84 -15.39
C VAL A 293 25.46 -5.99 -14.34
N THR A 294 25.87 -4.71 -14.26
CA THR A 294 25.09 -3.70 -13.53
C THR A 294 23.63 -3.91 -13.93
N ALA A 295 22.78 -4.18 -12.95
CA ALA A 295 21.37 -4.37 -13.17
C ALA A 295 20.85 -3.14 -13.95
N ARG A 296 20.75 -3.28 -15.26
CA ARG A 296 19.94 -2.38 -16.05
C ARG A 296 18.54 -2.55 -15.49
N THR A 297 18.08 -1.53 -14.80
CA THR A 297 16.68 -1.34 -14.50
C THR A 297 15.94 -1.68 -15.78
N ALA A 298 15.24 -2.81 -15.77
CA ALA A 298 14.42 -3.20 -16.92
C ALA A 298 13.42 -2.06 -17.13
N ALA A 299 13.60 -1.33 -18.22
CA ALA A 299 12.59 -0.40 -18.67
C ALA A 299 11.28 -1.19 -18.82
N PRO A 300 10.13 -0.64 -18.42
CA PRO A 300 8.87 -1.32 -18.55
C PRO A 300 8.66 -1.67 -20.03
N VAL A 301 8.53 -2.96 -20.30
CA VAL A 301 8.17 -3.46 -21.63
C VAL A 301 6.79 -2.90 -21.93
N PRO A 302 6.58 -2.11 -23.01
CA PRO A 302 5.27 -1.65 -23.36
C PRO A 302 4.43 -2.88 -23.71
N LEU A 303 3.34 -3.08 -22.99
CA LEU A 303 2.30 -4.06 -23.31
C LEU A 303 1.79 -3.76 -24.73
N ARG A 304 2.25 -4.54 -25.70
CA ARG A 304 1.62 -4.55 -27.02
C ARG A 304 0.24 -5.16 -26.84
N SER A 305 -0.79 -4.34 -26.94
CA SER A 305 -2.15 -4.81 -27.16
C SER A 305 -2.16 -5.69 -28.43
N PRO A 306 -2.71 -6.91 -28.39
CA PRO A 306 -2.92 -7.67 -29.61
C PRO A 306 -4.03 -6.95 -30.38
N ALA A 307 -3.66 -6.29 -31.48
CA ALA A 307 -4.61 -5.89 -32.50
C ALA A 307 -5.18 -7.20 -33.11
N GLN A 308 -6.36 -7.58 -32.72
CA GLN A 308 -7.15 -8.60 -33.40
C GLN A 308 -7.60 -7.99 -34.70
N THR A 309 -6.88 -8.31 -35.77
CA THR A 309 -7.38 -8.18 -37.14
C THR A 309 -8.26 -9.40 -37.38
N LEU A 310 -9.56 -9.22 -37.28
CA LEU A 310 -10.53 -10.20 -37.79
C LEU A 310 -10.42 -10.23 -39.31
N PRO A 311 -10.30 -11.40 -39.97
CA PRO A 311 -10.46 -11.50 -41.40
C PRO A 311 -11.91 -11.18 -41.76
N GLN A 312 -12.12 -10.21 -42.63
CA GLN A 312 -13.39 -9.97 -43.27
C GLN A 312 -13.58 -11.03 -44.35
N ASP A 313 -14.51 -11.98 -44.14
CA ASP A 313 -15.02 -12.83 -45.19
C ASP A 313 -15.82 -11.99 -46.20
N PRO A 314 -15.66 -12.22 -47.52
CA PRO A 314 -16.40 -11.48 -48.52
C PRO A 314 -17.87 -11.91 -48.51
N VAL A 315 -18.74 -10.92 -48.37
CA VAL A 315 -20.20 -11.12 -48.52
C VAL A 315 -20.50 -11.50 -49.97
N PRO A 316 -21.20 -12.62 -50.25
CA PRO A 316 -21.62 -12.95 -51.61
C PRO A 316 -22.76 -12.03 -52.05
N ASP A 317 -22.56 -11.46 -53.24
CA ASP A 317 -23.48 -10.55 -53.91
C ASP A 317 -24.72 -11.33 -54.41
N LEU A 318 -25.86 -11.16 -53.71
CA LEU A 318 -27.16 -11.71 -54.11
C LEU A 318 -27.93 -10.68 -54.95
N ARG A 319 -27.45 -10.46 -56.18
CA ARG A 319 -28.23 -9.83 -57.24
C ARG A 319 -28.00 -10.58 -58.55
N ALA A 320 -28.85 -11.61 -58.81
CA ALA A 320 -29.36 -11.96 -60.13
C ALA A 320 -30.09 -13.30 -60.03
N ALA A 321 -31.39 -13.27 -59.94
CA ALA A 321 -32.25 -14.21 -60.67
C ALA A 321 -33.72 -13.91 -60.33
N GLY A 322 -34.47 -13.52 -61.35
CA GLY A 322 -35.92 -13.63 -61.43
C GLY A 322 -36.72 -12.41 -61.00
#